data_4e5054e5ca7f77129358baf64546ab75
#
_entry.id   4e5054e5ca7f77129358baf64546ab75
#
_cell.length_a   1.000
_cell.length_b   1.000
_cell.length_c   1.000
_cell.angle_alpha   90.00
_cell.angle_beta   90.00
_cell.angle_gamma   90.00
#
_symmetry.space_group_name_H-M   'P 1'
#
loop_
_entity.id
_entity.type
_entity.pdbx_description
1 polymer ?
#
loop_
_entity_poly.entity_id
_entity_poly.type
_entity_poly.pdbx_seq_one_letter_code
_entity_poly.pdbx_strand_id
1 'polypeptide(L)'
;MTTQAPAPTHQTTTRSRLPRINRRAQFARRARRADLLVTLLWASGAAAAALYLAYGGASQMTSVAGFITGLGILLGLVGTDFILVMLVLAARIPLLDRTIGHDRAVATHRRLGKPALYLILAHGVLLLIGYGMSTGFNPIAEIGPMLALPDMPLAFIGTGLLIAVVVTSLVAVRRKFSYEGWHLVHLLSYVAVAFALPHQLSVGGVLAEGTVQRVYWIALYVLAFGSILTFRFVEPIVASLRHRITV
;
A
#
# COMPACT_ATOMS: atom_id res chain seq x y z
N MET A 1 77.41 -27.00 -36.96
CA MET A 1 75.96 -27.03 -37.12
C MET A 1 75.37 -26.38 -35.90
N THR A 2 75.02 -25.13 -35.99
CA THR A 2 74.43 -24.31 -34.90
C THR A 2 72.93 -24.22 -35.14
N THR A 3 72.14 -24.92 -34.34
CA THR A 3 70.65 -24.92 -34.39
C THR A 3 70.12 -23.69 -33.74
N GLN A 4 69.55 -22.77 -34.51
CA GLN A 4 68.93 -21.53 -34.06
C GLN A 4 67.48 -21.86 -33.59
N ALA A 5 67.16 -21.59 -32.35
CA ALA A 5 65.80 -21.76 -31.78
C ALA A 5 64.85 -20.66 -32.32
N PRO A 6 63.58 -20.96 -32.63
CA PRO A 6 62.63 -19.98 -33.13
C PRO A 6 62.21 -19.03 -32.04
N ALA A 7 62.08 -17.70 -32.42
CA ALA A 7 61.67 -16.63 -31.57
C ALA A 7 60.18 -16.77 -31.10
N PRO A 8 59.85 -16.39 -29.89
CA PRO A 8 58.48 -16.48 -29.39
C PRO A 8 57.55 -15.48 -30.11
N THR A 9 56.49 -15.98 -30.72
CA THR A 9 55.42 -15.19 -31.33
C THR A 9 54.62 -14.54 -30.22
N HIS A 10 54.73 -13.21 -30.10
CA HIS A 10 53.86 -12.39 -29.27
C HIS A 10 52.43 -12.45 -29.81
N GLN A 11 51.57 -13.25 -29.20
CA GLN A 11 50.13 -13.16 -29.40
C GLN A 11 49.61 -11.90 -28.71
N THR A 12 49.30 -10.87 -29.52
CA THR A 12 48.58 -9.67 -29.10
C THR A 12 47.13 -10.07 -28.80
N THR A 13 46.86 -10.40 -27.53
CA THR A 13 45.49 -10.57 -27.03
C THR A 13 44.76 -9.24 -27.10
N THR A 14 43.95 -9.09 -28.13
CA THR A 14 43.00 -7.96 -28.27
C THR A 14 41.98 -8.10 -27.12
N ARG A 15 42.26 -7.44 -26.00
CA ARG A 15 41.29 -7.30 -24.91
C ARG A 15 40.09 -6.56 -25.48
N SER A 16 39.01 -7.27 -25.77
CA SER A 16 37.70 -6.69 -26.08
C SER A 16 37.32 -5.76 -24.93
N ARG A 17 37.32 -4.47 -25.18
CA ARG A 17 36.82 -3.46 -24.21
C ARG A 17 35.34 -3.68 -24.04
N LEU A 18 34.94 -4.41 -22.99
CA LEU A 18 33.54 -4.45 -22.56
C LEU A 18 33.04 -2.99 -22.45
N PRO A 19 31.83 -2.71 -22.97
CA PRO A 19 31.31 -1.34 -22.94
C PRO A 19 31.27 -0.87 -21.49
N ARG A 20 31.93 0.24 -21.20
CA ARG A 20 31.91 0.88 -19.87
C ARG A 20 30.47 1.25 -19.57
N ILE A 21 29.79 0.42 -18.77
CA ILE A 21 28.46 0.70 -18.27
C ILE A 21 28.55 2.02 -17.53
N ASN A 22 27.87 3.06 -18.05
CA ASN A 22 27.86 4.38 -17.43
C ASN A 22 27.06 4.30 -16.10
N ARG A 23 27.74 3.93 -15.02
CA ARG A 23 27.16 3.75 -13.68
C ARG A 23 26.39 5.01 -13.24
N ARG A 24 26.90 6.21 -13.58
CA ARG A 24 26.21 7.47 -13.27
C ARG A 24 24.84 7.58 -13.95
N ALA A 25 24.74 7.22 -15.23
CA ALA A 25 23.46 7.22 -15.94
C ALA A 25 22.47 6.18 -15.37
N GLN A 26 22.95 5.02 -14.96
CA GLN A 26 22.09 4.01 -14.32
C GLN A 26 21.60 4.49 -12.95
N PHE A 27 22.46 5.09 -12.12
CA PHE A 27 22.06 5.66 -10.84
C PHE A 27 21.04 6.80 -11.03
N ALA A 28 21.25 7.70 -11.99
CA ALA A 28 20.32 8.78 -12.27
C ALA A 28 18.94 8.26 -12.74
N ARG A 29 18.90 7.22 -13.58
CA ARG A 29 17.63 6.59 -14.01
C ARG A 29 16.91 5.93 -12.84
N ARG A 30 17.63 5.23 -11.95
CA ARG A 30 17.04 4.61 -10.76
C ARG A 30 16.51 5.65 -9.77
N ALA A 31 17.23 6.75 -9.58
CA ALA A 31 16.78 7.86 -8.75
C ALA A 31 15.48 8.47 -9.30
N ARG A 32 15.44 8.86 -10.56
CA ARG A 32 14.23 9.41 -11.22
C ARG A 32 13.02 8.49 -11.12
N ARG A 33 13.21 7.18 -11.24
CA ARG A 33 12.12 6.20 -11.11
C ARG A 33 11.59 6.09 -9.67
N ALA A 34 12.49 6.22 -8.68
CA ALA A 34 12.07 6.26 -7.27
C ALA A 34 11.30 7.56 -6.97
N ASP A 35 11.76 8.69 -7.49
CA ASP A 35 11.07 9.97 -7.33
C ASP A 35 9.69 9.91 -7.99
N LEU A 36 9.58 9.29 -9.18
CA LEU A 36 8.30 9.06 -9.85
C LEU A 36 7.33 8.23 -8.99
N LEU A 37 7.81 7.14 -8.35
CA LEU A 37 6.97 6.35 -7.46
C LEU A 37 6.44 7.18 -6.30
N VAL A 38 7.31 7.95 -5.64
CA VAL A 38 6.91 8.83 -4.53
C VAL A 38 5.91 9.88 -5.01
N THR A 39 6.14 10.45 -6.20
CA THR A 39 5.20 11.42 -6.80
C THR A 39 3.84 10.78 -7.10
N LEU A 40 3.81 9.57 -7.69
CA LEU A 40 2.56 8.84 -7.96
C LEU A 40 1.80 8.50 -6.68
N LEU A 41 2.50 8.13 -5.61
CA LEU A 41 1.90 7.85 -4.31
C LEU A 41 1.21 9.11 -3.73
N TRP A 42 1.91 10.25 -3.73
CA TRP A 42 1.31 11.50 -3.27
C TRP A 42 0.20 11.99 -4.19
N ALA A 43 0.34 11.78 -5.51
CA ALA A 43 -0.71 12.11 -6.46
C ALA A 43 -1.97 11.26 -6.27
N SER A 44 -1.83 9.97 -5.91
CA SER A 44 -2.97 9.10 -5.57
C SER A 44 -3.73 9.61 -4.34
N GLY A 45 -3.02 9.87 -3.24
CA GLY A 45 -3.63 10.44 -2.04
C GLY A 45 -4.26 11.82 -2.29
N ALA A 46 -3.61 12.68 -3.09
CA ALA A 46 -4.16 13.97 -3.49
C ALA A 46 -5.42 13.83 -4.35
N ALA A 47 -5.45 12.82 -5.26
CA ALA A 47 -6.62 12.53 -6.07
C ALA A 47 -7.81 12.05 -5.22
N ALA A 48 -7.56 11.18 -4.23
CA ALA A 48 -8.59 10.76 -3.27
C ALA A 48 -9.17 11.95 -2.50
N ALA A 49 -8.32 12.86 -2.02
CA ALA A 49 -8.74 14.08 -1.36
C ALA A 49 -9.54 15.03 -2.28
N ALA A 50 -9.03 15.25 -3.50
CA ALA A 50 -9.66 16.15 -4.47
C ALA A 50 -11.04 15.62 -4.91
N LEU A 51 -11.17 14.33 -5.13
CA LEU A 51 -12.45 13.71 -5.47
C LEU A 51 -13.48 13.87 -4.34
N TYR A 52 -13.09 13.72 -3.09
CA TYR A 52 -13.97 13.96 -1.94
C TYR A 52 -14.45 15.43 -1.89
N LEU A 53 -13.53 16.37 -2.01
CA LEU A 53 -13.86 17.80 -1.95
C LEU A 53 -14.71 18.26 -3.14
N ALA A 54 -14.43 17.75 -4.35
CA ALA A 54 -15.14 18.10 -5.57
C ALA A 54 -16.62 17.64 -5.56
N TYR A 55 -16.94 16.58 -4.83
CA TYR A 55 -18.29 16.00 -4.78
C TYR A 55 -19.06 16.35 -3.49
N GLY A 56 -18.85 17.52 -2.98
CA GLY A 56 -19.66 18.08 -1.91
C GLY A 56 -19.08 17.89 -0.51
N GLY A 57 -17.89 17.26 -0.36
CA GLY A 57 -17.24 17.15 0.95
C GLY A 57 -16.97 18.52 1.58
N ALA A 58 -16.60 19.53 0.78
CA ALA A 58 -16.38 20.89 1.25
C ALA A 58 -17.68 21.55 1.75
N SER A 59 -18.82 21.31 1.13
CA SER A 59 -20.10 21.88 1.54
C SER A 59 -20.64 21.33 2.86
N GLN A 60 -20.17 20.16 3.29
CA GLN A 60 -20.51 19.56 4.57
C GLN A 60 -19.70 20.15 5.74
N MET A 61 -18.61 20.87 5.46
CA MET A 61 -17.69 21.44 6.46
C MET A 61 -18.09 22.85 6.95
N THR A 62 -19.38 23.17 6.97
CA THR A 62 -19.89 24.52 7.31
C THR A 62 -20.08 24.74 8.81
N SER A 63 -20.11 23.68 9.61
CA SER A 63 -20.17 23.74 11.08
C SER A 63 -18.92 23.08 11.68
N VAL A 64 -18.66 23.30 12.97
CA VAL A 64 -17.52 22.66 13.67
C VAL A 64 -17.66 21.13 13.62
N ALA A 65 -18.85 20.59 13.88
CA ALA A 65 -19.10 19.16 13.80
C ALA A 65 -18.90 18.64 12.37
N GLY A 66 -19.44 19.33 11.36
CA GLY A 66 -19.27 19.00 9.95
C GLY A 66 -17.81 19.07 9.50
N PHE A 67 -17.05 20.06 9.97
CA PHE A 67 -15.62 20.17 9.68
C PHE A 67 -14.83 18.98 10.26
N ILE A 68 -15.08 18.62 11.53
CA ILE A 68 -14.43 17.48 12.19
C ILE A 68 -14.78 16.17 11.46
N THR A 69 -16.06 15.97 11.14
CA THR A 69 -16.52 14.78 10.37
C THR A 69 -15.87 14.74 8.99
N GLY A 70 -15.89 15.82 8.25
CA GLY A 70 -15.31 15.91 6.91
C GLY A 70 -13.79 15.69 6.91
N LEU A 71 -13.09 16.24 7.89
CA LEU A 71 -11.66 15.97 8.09
C LEU A 71 -11.44 14.49 8.41
N GLY A 72 -12.25 13.90 9.27
CA GLY A 72 -12.22 12.46 9.57
C GLY A 72 -12.37 11.61 8.30
N ILE A 73 -13.37 11.90 7.47
CA ILE A 73 -13.58 11.21 6.19
C ILE A 73 -12.35 11.34 5.28
N LEU A 74 -11.80 12.54 5.15
CA LEU A 74 -10.62 12.81 4.33
C LEU A 74 -9.41 11.99 4.78
N LEU A 75 -9.17 11.92 6.09
CA LEU A 75 -8.08 11.10 6.64
C LEU A 75 -8.29 9.60 6.40
N GLY A 76 -9.53 9.13 6.47
CA GLY A 76 -9.89 7.74 6.13
C GLY A 76 -9.61 7.39 4.68
N LEU A 77 -9.99 8.28 3.75
CA LEU A 77 -9.73 8.12 2.32
C LEU A 77 -8.22 8.07 2.02
N VAL A 78 -7.47 9.06 2.49
CA VAL A 78 -6.01 9.10 2.27
C VAL A 78 -5.30 7.94 2.97
N GLY A 79 -5.72 7.58 4.18
CA GLY A 79 -5.16 6.45 4.92
C GLY A 79 -5.38 5.12 4.20
N THR A 80 -6.60 4.90 3.69
CA THR A 80 -6.93 3.70 2.89
C THR A 80 -6.15 3.68 1.57
N ASP A 81 -6.05 4.81 0.87
CA ASP A 81 -5.24 4.91 -0.35
C ASP A 81 -3.78 4.47 -0.09
N PHE A 82 -3.16 4.97 0.97
CA PHE A 82 -1.82 4.57 1.35
C PHE A 82 -1.70 3.07 1.68
N ILE A 83 -2.73 2.49 2.33
CA ILE A 83 -2.77 1.05 2.59
C ILE A 83 -2.84 0.26 1.29
N LEU A 84 -3.71 0.64 0.34
CA LEU A 84 -3.82 -0.02 -0.95
C LEU A 84 -2.52 0.07 -1.77
N VAL A 85 -1.87 1.23 -1.77
CA VAL A 85 -0.54 1.40 -2.37
C VAL A 85 0.48 0.48 -1.70
N MET A 86 0.48 0.37 -0.36
CA MET A 86 1.37 -0.57 0.35
C MET A 86 1.13 -2.03 -0.04
N LEU A 87 -0.11 -2.43 -0.30
CA LEU A 87 -0.43 -3.77 -0.80
C LEU A 87 0.16 -4.00 -2.19
N VAL A 88 0.05 -3.03 -3.09
CA VAL A 88 0.67 -3.09 -4.43
C VAL A 88 2.19 -3.20 -4.33
N LEU A 89 2.84 -2.43 -3.44
CA LEU A 89 4.28 -2.50 -3.21
C LEU A 89 4.73 -3.86 -2.64
N ALA A 90 3.87 -4.52 -1.86
CA ALA A 90 4.13 -5.84 -1.29
C ALA A 90 3.86 -6.99 -2.27
N ALA A 91 3.12 -6.77 -3.36
CA ALA A 91 2.67 -7.80 -4.28
C ALA A 91 3.80 -8.42 -5.14
N ARG A 92 5.01 -7.86 -5.15
CA ARG A 92 6.16 -8.33 -5.96
C ARG A 92 5.89 -8.29 -7.46
N ILE A 93 5.28 -7.24 -7.95
CA ILE A 93 5.01 -7.03 -9.37
C ILE A 93 6.34 -6.97 -10.14
N PRO A 94 6.60 -7.84 -11.13
CA PRO A 94 7.90 -7.88 -11.84
C PRO A 94 8.28 -6.56 -12.50
N LEU A 95 7.29 -5.82 -13.01
CA LEU A 95 7.50 -4.50 -13.58
C LEU A 95 8.00 -3.50 -12.53
N LEU A 96 7.41 -3.53 -11.33
CA LEU A 96 7.79 -2.66 -10.21
C LEU A 96 9.22 -2.99 -9.73
N ASP A 97 9.50 -4.27 -9.53
CA ASP A 97 10.82 -4.73 -9.08
C ASP A 97 11.94 -4.40 -10.08
N ARG A 98 11.66 -4.49 -11.40
CA ARG A 98 12.62 -4.10 -12.46
C ARG A 98 12.82 -2.58 -12.57
N THR A 99 11.78 -1.78 -12.28
CA THR A 99 11.85 -0.32 -12.46
C THR A 99 12.40 0.40 -11.24
N ILE A 100 11.95 0.05 -10.06
CA ILE A 100 12.24 0.75 -8.80
C ILE A 100 13.24 -0.04 -7.96
N GLY A 101 13.18 -1.36 -8.04
CA GLY A 101 13.91 -2.32 -7.21
C GLY A 101 13.11 -2.73 -5.97
N HIS A 102 13.17 -4.01 -5.64
CA HIS A 102 12.46 -4.61 -4.52
C HIS A 102 12.77 -3.93 -3.18
N ASP A 103 14.04 -3.63 -2.90
CA ASP A 103 14.47 -3.00 -1.64
C ASP A 103 13.81 -1.64 -1.41
N ARG A 104 13.62 -0.85 -2.48
CA ARG A 104 12.95 0.45 -2.38
C ARG A 104 11.45 0.31 -2.18
N ALA A 105 10.81 -0.65 -2.85
CA ALA A 105 9.39 -0.95 -2.64
C ALA A 105 9.14 -1.33 -1.18
N VAL A 106 9.95 -2.24 -0.61
CA VAL A 106 9.88 -2.64 0.80
C VAL A 106 10.18 -1.47 1.74
N ALA A 107 11.19 -0.64 1.43
CA ALA A 107 11.51 0.54 2.25
C ALA A 107 10.36 1.55 2.27
N THR A 108 9.69 1.78 1.13
CA THR A 108 8.52 2.66 1.02
C THR A 108 7.33 2.08 1.80
N HIS A 109 7.03 0.79 1.62
CA HIS A 109 6.02 0.07 2.42
C HIS A 109 6.24 0.28 3.94
N ARG A 110 7.46 0.08 4.42
CA ARG A 110 7.79 0.27 5.84
C ARG A 110 7.64 1.71 6.32
N ARG A 111 7.93 2.70 5.49
CA ARG A 111 7.78 4.13 5.81
C ARG A 111 6.32 4.55 5.90
N LEU A 112 5.45 3.98 5.06
CA LEU A 112 4.02 4.31 5.02
C LEU A 112 3.19 3.64 6.11
N GLY A 113 3.64 2.51 6.67
CA GLY A 113 2.84 1.71 7.59
C GLY A 113 2.34 2.49 8.81
N LYS A 114 3.21 3.26 9.49
CA LYS A 114 2.81 4.07 10.65
C LYS A 114 1.91 5.24 10.27
N PRO A 115 2.27 6.09 9.28
CA PRO A 115 1.39 7.16 8.81
C PRO A 115 0.00 6.66 8.43
N ALA A 116 -0.09 5.60 7.66
CA ALA A 116 -1.38 5.02 7.25
C ALA A 116 -2.23 4.59 8.45
N LEU A 117 -1.64 3.90 9.45
CA LEU A 117 -2.35 3.55 10.67
C LEU A 117 -2.84 4.80 11.42
N TYR A 118 -1.98 5.81 11.59
CA TYR A 118 -2.37 7.04 12.30
C TYR A 118 -3.52 7.77 11.60
N LEU A 119 -3.53 7.80 10.27
CA LEU A 119 -4.62 8.37 9.49
C LEU A 119 -5.94 7.61 9.72
N ILE A 120 -5.91 6.28 9.72
CA ILE A 120 -7.10 5.45 9.99
C ILE A 120 -7.58 5.61 11.44
N LEU A 121 -6.69 5.65 12.42
CA LEU A 121 -7.08 5.89 13.81
C LEU A 121 -7.66 7.29 14.01
N ALA A 122 -7.04 8.30 13.42
CA ALA A 122 -7.55 9.67 13.45
C ALA A 122 -8.92 9.77 12.76
N HIS A 123 -9.12 9.08 11.62
CA HIS A 123 -10.42 8.95 10.97
C HIS A 123 -11.49 8.45 11.95
N GLY A 124 -11.27 7.31 12.60
CA GLY A 124 -12.26 6.76 13.54
C GLY A 124 -12.55 7.70 14.71
N VAL A 125 -11.51 8.29 15.32
CA VAL A 125 -11.66 9.21 16.45
C VAL A 125 -12.43 10.50 16.03
N LEU A 126 -12.06 11.11 14.90
CA LEU A 126 -12.72 12.31 14.43
C LEU A 126 -14.18 12.08 14.03
N LEU A 127 -14.50 10.90 13.47
CA LEU A 127 -15.89 10.56 13.18
C LEU A 127 -16.71 10.41 14.46
N LEU A 128 -16.19 9.72 15.49
CA LEU A 128 -16.87 9.61 16.79
C LEU A 128 -17.10 10.98 17.42
N ILE A 129 -16.13 11.88 17.34
CA ILE A 129 -16.26 13.24 17.85
C ILE A 129 -17.30 14.04 17.03
N GLY A 130 -17.16 14.05 15.70
CA GLY A 130 -18.00 14.84 14.82
C GLY A 130 -19.47 14.41 14.83
N TYR A 131 -19.73 13.10 14.79
CA TYR A 131 -21.09 12.57 14.91
C TYR A 131 -21.65 12.79 16.33
N GLY A 132 -20.85 12.53 17.37
CA GLY A 132 -21.28 12.80 18.74
C GLY A 132 -21.67 14.28 18.98
N MET A 133 -20.92 15.23 18.38
CA MET A 133 -21.30 16.64 18.41
C MET A 133 -22.61 16.94 17.67
N SER A 134 -22.92 16.20 16.60
CA SER A 134 -24.14 16.37 15.83
C SER A 134 -25.37 15.75 16.49
N THR A 135 -25.18 14.63 17.21
CA THR A 135 -26.25 13.88 17.89
C THR A 135 -26.47 14.29 19.36
N GLY A 136 -25.52 15.04 19.92
CA GLY A 136 -25.50 15.39 21.35
C GLY A 136 -24.95 14.30 22.26
N PHE A 137 -24.38 13.21 21.69
CA PHE A 137 -23.71 12.17 22.44
C PHE A 137 -22.23 12.49 22.68
N ASN A 138 -21.68 11.93 23.76
CA ASN A 138 -20.23 11.90 23.89
C ASN A 138 -19.62 10.87 22.90
N PRO A 139 -18.33 11.00 22.51
CA PRO A 139 -17.73 10.12 21.50
C PRO A 139 -17.77 8.62 21.84
N ILE A 140 -17.80 8.25 23.12
CA ILE A 140 -17.87 6.84 23.53
C ILE A 140 -19.30 6.31 23.35
N ALA A 141 -20.32 7.10 23.70
CA ALA A 141 -21.72 6.76 23.50
C ALA A 141 -22.06 6.62 22.01
N GLU A 142 -21.40 7.35 21.12
CA GLU A 142 -21.59 7.27 19.67
C GLU A 142 -21.14 5.93 19.06
N ILE A 143 -20.31 5.15 19.75
CA ILE A 143 -19.86 3.82 19.28
C ILE A 143 -21.04 2.89 19.04
N GLY A 144 -22.04 2.88 19.95
CA GLY A 144 -23.24 2.04 19.83
C GLY A 144 -24.04 2.30 18.54
N PRO A 145 -24.49 3.53 18.31
CA PRO A 145 -25.14 3.94 17.05
C PRO A 145 -24.32 3.62 15.81
N MET A 146 -22.99 3.87 15.83
CA MET A 146 -22.13 3.52 14.71
C MET A 146 -22.10 2.03 14.42
N LEU A 147 -21.98 1.19 15.44
CA LEU A 147 -21.98 -0.28 15.27
C LEU A 147 -23.32 -0.81 14.72
N ALA A 148 -24.43 -0.07 14.88
CA ALA A 148 -25.72 -0.41 14.31
C ALA A 148 -25.83 -0.12 12.80
N LEU A 149 -24.93 0.68 12.24
CA LEU A 149 -24.91 0.92 10.80
C LEU A 149 -24.47 -0.31 10.01
N PRO A 150 -24.98 -0.51 8.79
CA PRO A 150 -24.56 -1.61 7.92
C PRO A 150 -23.04 -1.63 7.74
N ASP A 151 -22.45 -2.82 7.77
CA ASP A 151 -21.02 -3.08 7.53
C ASP A 151 -20.03 -2.40 8.50
N MET A 152 -20.48 -1.54 9.42
CA MET A 152 -19.63 -0.92 10.42
C MET A 152 -18.97 -1.91 11.40
N PRO A 153 -19.63 -3.00 11.85
CA PRO A 153 -18.93 -4.01 12.66
C PRO A 153 -17.70 -4.59 11.97
N LEU A 154 -17.75 -4.81 10.64
CA LEU A 154 -16.59 -5.25 9.85
C LEU A 154 -15.47 -4.22 9.85
N ALA A 155 -15.81 -2.94 9.75
CA ALA A 155 -14.83 -1.85 9.82
C ALA A 155 -14.11 -1.78 11.17
N PHE A 156 -14.85 -1.95 12.27
CA PHE A 156 -14.27 -2.02 13.62
C PHE A 156 -13.33 -3.22 13.79
N ILE A 157 -13.77 -4.41 13.33
CA ILE A 157 -12.92 -5.62 13.34
C ILE A 157 -11.68 -5.39 12.47
N GLY A 158 -11.84 -4.87 11.25
CA GLY A 158 -10.74 -4.55 10.34
C GLY A 158 -9.72 -3.60 10.97
N THR A 159 -10.19 -2.54 11.65
CA THR A 159 -9.33 -1.60 12.38
C THR A 159 -8.59 -2.30 13.52
N GLY A 160 -9.26 -3.13 14.30
CA GLY A 160 -8.65 -3.93 15.36
C GLY A 160 -7.54 -4.86 14.83
N LEU A 161 -7.80 -5.55 13.72
CA LEU A 161 -6.80 -6.38 13.05
C LEU A 161 -5.61 -5.55 12.54
N LEU A 162 -5.86 -4.37 11.96
CA LEU A 162 -4.79 -3.50 11.50
C LEU A 162 -3.90 -3.02 12.66
N ILE A 163 -4.50 -2.65 13.79
CA ILE A 163 -3.77 -2.32 15.02
C ILE A 163 -2.91 -3.50 15.46
N ALA A 164 -3.48 -4.71 15.53
CA ALA A 164 -2.75 -5.91 15.91
C ALA A 164 -1.56 -6.19 14.99
N VAL A 165 -1.74 -6.07 13.67
CA VAL A 165 -0.67 -6.24 12.67
C VAL A 165 0.46 -5.23 12.88
N VAL A 166 0.14 -3.96 13.10
CA VAL A 166 1.17 -2.92 13.27
C VAL A 166 1.87 -3.08 14.62
N VAL A 167 1.14 -3.34 15.70
CA VAL A 167 1.73 -3.55 17.03
C VAL A 167 2.67 -4.76 17.04
N THR A 168 2.25 -5.89 16.47
CA THR A 168 3.09 -7.09 16.38
C THR A 168 4.29 -6.88 15.45
N SER A 169 4.16 -6.07 14.41
CA SER A 169 5.28 -5.71 13.54
C SER A 169 6.33 -4.88 14.28
N LEU A 170 5.93 -3.97 15.19
CA LEU A 170 6.85 -3.24 16.05
C LEU A 170 7.54 -4.15 17.07
N VAL A 171 6.82 -5.09 17.65
CA VAL A 171 7.33 -6.06 18.63
C VAL A 171 8.24 -7.09 17.96
N ALA A 172 7.93 -7.52 16.73
CA ALA A 172 8.78 -8.45 15.96
C ALA A 172 10.18 -7.87 15.73
N VAL A 173 10.29 -6.57 15.45
CA VAL A 173 11.59 -5.85 15.38
C VAL A 173 12.33 -5.93 16.70
N ARG A 174 11.61 -6.02 17.84
CA ARG A 174 12.18 -6.18 19.19
C ARG A 174 12.46 -7.64 19.60
N ARG A 175 12.44 -8.59 18.67
CA ARG A 175 12.83 -10.00 18.85
C ARG A 175 11.91 -10.85 19.76
N LYS A 176 10.63 -10.54 19.89
CA LYS A 176 9.69 -11.29 20.74
C LYS A 176 8.88 -12.38 19.99
N PHE A 177 8.83 -12.35 18.67
CA PHE A 177 8.11 -13.32 17.85
C PHE A 177 9.03 -14.13 16.96
N SER A 178 8.67 -15.40 16.66
CA SER A 178 9.27 -16.13 15.55
C SER A 178 8.88 -15.44 14.22
N TYR A 179 9.71 -15.62 13.20
CA TYR A 179 9.45 -15.04 11.88
C TYR A 179 8.12 -15.54 11.30
N GLU A 180 7.85 -16.83 11.46
CA GLU A 180 6.64 -17.49 10.95
C GLU A 180 5.39 -16.95 11.64
N GLY A 181 5.42 -16.84 12.97
CA GLY A 181 4.31 -16.30 13.76
C GLY A 181 4.02 -14.84 13.38
N TRP A 182 5.04 -14.00 13.29
CA TRP A 182 4.89 -12.64 12.84
C TRP A 182 4.33 -12.56 11.41
N HIS A 183 4.85 -13.40 10.49
CA HIS A 183 4.39 -13.40 9.10
C HIS A 183 2.91 -13.78 8.99
N LEU A 184 2.46 -14.78 9.76
CA LEU A 184 1.05 -15.17 9.79
C LEU A 184 0.15 -14.02 10.27
N VAL A 185 0.53 -13.36 11.38
CA VAL A 185 -0.21 -12.18 11.86
C VAL A 185 -0.20 -11.06 10.83
N HIS A 186 0.93 -10.84 10.16
CA HIS A 186 1.03 -9.80 9.13
C HIS A 186 0.11 -10.06 7.92
N LEU A 187 -0.16 -11.31 7.57
CA LEU A 187 -1.12 -11.66 6.50
C LEU A 187 -2.56 -11.25 6.85
N LEU A 188 -2.91 -11.11 8.15
CA LEU A 188 -4.21 -10.60 8.56
C LEU A 188 -4.46 -9.16 8.10
N SER A 189 -3.42 -8.44 7.69
CA SER A 189 -3.58 -7.13 7.04
C SER A 189 -4.45 -7.18 5.79
N TYR A 190 -4.41 -8.28 5.02
CA TYR A 190 -5.28 -8.45 3.85
C TYR A 190 -6.75 -8.58 4.25
N VAL A 191 -7.01 -9.33 5.33
CA VAL A 191 -8.36 -9.49 5.89
C VAL A 191 -8.87 -8.16 6.46
N ALA A 192 -8.00 -7.43 7.17
CA ALA A 192 -8.33 -6.12 7.72
C ALA A 192 -8.78 -5.14 6.63
N VAL A 193 -8.05 -5.09 5.51
CA VAL A 193 -8.37 -4.21 4.38
C VAL A 193 -9.62 -4.67 3.64
N ALA A 194 -9.83 -5.99 3.47
CA ALA A 194 -11.05 -6.53 2.87
C ALA A 194 -12.28 -6.20 3.72
N PHE A 195 -12.19 -6.27 5.05
CA PHE A 195 -13.27 -5.92 5.97
C PHE A 195 -13.58 -4.42 6.00
N ALA A 196 -12.62 -3.58 5.63
CA ALA A 196 -12.84 -2.15 5.53
C ALA A 196 -13.62 -1.74 4.26
N LEU A 197 -13.67 -2.57 3.20
CA LEU A 197 -14.31 -2.19 1.94
C LEU A 197 -15.85 -2.03 2.06
N PRO A 198 -16.62 -2.95 2.71
CA PRO A 198 -18.07 -2.86 2.71
C PRO A 198 -18.58 -1.54 3.28
N HIS A 199 -18.07 -1.11 4.46
CA HIS A 199 -18.54 0.14 5.07
C HIS A 199 -18.24 1.39 4.22
N GLN A 200 -17.16 1.37 3.44
CA GLN A 200 -16.81 2.48 2.55
C GLN A 200 -17.82 2.62 1.40
N LEU A 201 -18.44 1.52 0.98
CA LEU A 201 -19.41 1.51 -0.10
C LEU A 201 -20.85 1.74 0.40
N SER A 202 -21.16 1.42 1.65
CA SER A 202 -22.50 1.46 2.22
C SER A 202 -22.77 2.68 3.11
N VAL A 203 -21.73 3.24 3.75
CA VAL A 203 -21.90 4.30 4.76
C VAL A 203 -21.40 5.65 4.26
N GLY A 204 -22.11 6.73 4.63
CA GLY A 204 -21.67 8.10 4.42
C GLY A 204 -21.86 8.67 3.03
N GLY A 205 -22.33 7.91 2.06
CA GLY A 205 -22.67 8.40 0.71
C GLY A 205 -21.50 8.89 -0.16
N VAL A 206 -20.27 8.91 0.35
CA VAL A 206 -19.07 9.41 -0.35
C VAL A 206 -18.76 8.61 -1.61
N LEU A 207 -19.01 7.30 -1.55
CA LEU A 207 -18.83 6.37 -2.67
C LEU A 207 -20.19 5.88 -3.18
N ALA A 208 -21.14 6.79 -3.36
CA ALA A 208 -22.47 6.46 -3.85
C ALA A 208 -22.42 5.80 -5.25
N GLU A 209 -23.45 5.03 -5.57
CA GLU A 209 -23.55 4.36 -6.88
C GLU A 209 -23.56 5.38 -8.02
N GLY A 210 -22.90 5.02 -9.13
CA GLY A 210 -22.80 5.87 -10.31
C GLY A 210 -21.78 7.00 -10.23
N THR A 211 -21.07 7.15 -9.10
CA THR A 211 -20.06 8.22 -8.94
C THR A 211 -18.67 7.81 -9.47
N VAL A 212 -17.92 8.79 -9.97
CA VAL A 212 -16.52 8.59 -10.40
C VAL A 212 -15.64 8.15 -9.23
N GLN A 213 -15.92 8.64 -8.01
CA GLN A 213 -15.23 8.23 -6.79
C GLN A 213 -15.36 6.74 -6.53
N ARG A 214 -16.56 6.18 -6.65
CA ARG A 214 -16.78 4.75 -6.48
C ARG A 214 -15.98 3.93 -7.49
N VAL A 215 -15.98 4.35 -8.77
CA VAL A 215 -15.21 3.68 -9.82
C VAL A 215 -13.71 3.74 -9.52
N TYR A 216 -13.19 4.92 -9.16
CA TYR A 216 -11.80 5.10 -8.78
C TYR A 216 -11.41 4.19 -7.60
N TRP A 217 -12.27 4.15 -6.57
CA TRP A 217 -12.02 3.38 -5.35
C TRP A 217 -12.02 1.87 -5.62
N ILE A 218 -13.03 1.38 -6.33
CA ILE A 218 -13.09 -0.04 -6.73
C ILE A 218 -11.89 -0.41 -7.59
N ALA A 219 -11.47 0.45 -8.52
CA ALA A 219 -10.29 0.21 -9.34
C ALA A 219 -9.01 0.08 -8.51
N LEU A 220 -8.82 0.91 -7.48
CA LEU A 220 -7.69 0.79 -6.54
C LEU A 220 -7.71 -0.54 -5.78
N TYR A 221 -8.87 -0.97 -5.28
CA TYR A 221 -9.03 -2.25 -4.61
C TYR A 221 -8.75 -3.42 -5.55
N VAL A 222 -9.30 -3.40 -6.76
CA VAL A 222 -9.05 -4.43 -7.79
C VAL A 222 -7.56 -4.48 -8.15
N LEU A 223 -6.92 -3.33 -8.32
CA LEU A 223 -5.48 -3.26 -8.58
C LEU A 223 -4.67 -3.86 -7.42
N ALA A 224 -4.97 -3.50 -6.18
CA ALA A 224 -4.24 -3.96 -5.01
C ALA A 224 -4.43 -5.48 -4.79
N PHE A 225 -5.66 -5.95 -4.66
CA PHE A 225 -5.94 -7.37 -4.42
C PHE A 225 -5.66 -8.24 -5.63
N GLY A 226 -5.93 -7.76 -6.84
CA GLY A 226 -5.59 -8.45 -8.09
C GLY A 226 -4.08 -8.64 -8.24
N SER A 227 -3.28 -7.63 -7.90
CA SER A 227 -1.82 -7.74 -7.91
C SER A 227 -1.33 -8.78 -6.90
N ILE A 228 -1.86 -8.77 -5.67
CA ILE A 228 -1.50 -9.76 -4.66
C ILE A 228 -1.89 -11.17 -5.11
N LEU A 229 -3.14 -11.35 -5.55
CA LEU A 229 -3.63 -12.65 -5.99
C LEU A 229 -2.76 -13.19 -7.14
N THR A 230 -2.48 -12.37 -8.14
CA THR A 230 -1.70 -12.78 -9.32
C THR A 230 -0.25 -13.09 -8.98
N PHE A 231 0.48 -12.14 -8.39
CA PHE A 231 1.93 -12.25 -8.26
C PHE A 231 2.40 -12.94 -6.98
N ARG A 232 1.54 -12.98 -5.95
CA ARG A 232 1.90 -13.60 -4.67
C ARG A 232 1.39 -15.02 -4.53
N PHE A 233 0.29 -15.38 -5.23
CA PHE A 233 -0.34 -16.69 -5.13
C PHE A 233 -0.35 -17.44 -6.46
N VAL A 234 -0.95 -16.89 -7.51
CA VAL A 234 -1.14 -17.61 -8.78
C VAL A 234 0.19 -17.90 -9.48
N GLU A 235 1.03 -16.90 -9.67
CA GLU A 235 2.30 -17.05 -10.41
C GLU A 235 3.25 -18.08 -9.75
N PRO A 236 3.49 -18.08 -8.41
CA PRO A 236 4.29 -19.11 -7.75
C PRO A 236 3.71 -20.51 -7.86
N ILE A 237 2.38 -20.66 -7.78
CA ILE A 237 1.70 -21.97 -7.91
C ILE A 237 1.88 -22.50 -9.33
N VAL A 238 1.63 -21.69 -10.35
CA VAL A 238 1.81 -22.08 -11.76
C VAL A 238 3.25 -22.42 -12.07
N ALA A 239 4.21 -21.65 -11.56
CA ALA A 239 5.63 -21.93 -11.71
C ALA A 239 6.00 -23.28 -11.07
N SER A 240 5.52 -23.56 -9.85
CA SER A 240 5.75 -24.83 -9.16
C SER A 240 5.18 -26.02 -9.91
N LEU A 241 3.96 -25.88 -10.48
CA LEU A 241 3.34 -26.94 -11.27
C LEU A 241 4.13 -27.23 -12.56
N ARG A 242 4.60 -26.19 -13.26
CA ARG A 242 5.41 -26.34 -14.48
C ARG A 242 6.73 -27.07 -14.21
N HIS A 243 7.41 -26.79 -13.10
CA HIS A 243 8.65 -27.49 -12.73
C HIS A 243 8.44 -28.94 -12.33
N ARG A 244 7.26 -29.34 -11.85
CA ARG A 244 6.95 -30.75 -11.56
C ARG A 244 6.69 -31.61 -12.81
N ILE A 245 6.33 -30.95 -13.93
CA ILE A 245 6.03 -31.69 -15.19
C ILE A 245 7.31 -31.94 -16.03
N THR A 246 8.42 -31.29 -15.69
CA THR A 246 9.69 -31.39 -16.44
C THR A 246 10.70 -32.34 -15.79
N VAL A 247 10.31 -33.14 -14.80
CA VAL A 247 11.07 -34.26 -14.19
C VAL A 247 10.42 -35.57 -14.57
#